data_39bd0881feeb7401bbc8e0d7905d93f6
#
_entry.id   39bd0881feeb7401bbc8e0d7905d93f6
#
_cell.length_a   1.000
_cell.length_b   1.000
_cell.length_c   1.000
_cell.angle_alpha   90.00
_cell.angle_beta   90.00
_cell.angle_gamma   90.00
#
_symmetry.space_group_name_H-M   'P 1'
#
loop_
_entity.id
_entity.type
_entity.pdbx_description
1 polymer ?
#
loop_
_entity_poly.entity_id
_entity_poly.type
_entity_poly.pdbx_seq_one_letter_code
_entity_poly.pdbx_strand_id
1 'polypeptide(L)'
;MLNQWFFVIHKSDIIVLTEGIGDSMNNIVEIREAIDAGEKALRSLYSAQDKLKGARGWGIFDMLGGGFISDLIKHSKMEEASKSMEEAKYHLQRFRKELSDVNGNFNLQLNVGGFLSFADFFFDGFVADYLVQSKISEARRQVDDAIVKVSRILEDLKRAL
;
A
#
# COMPACT_ATOMS: atom_id res chain seq x y z
N MET A 1 24.37 -23.65 -55.80
CA MET A 1 24.24 -22.20 -55.58
C MET A 1 23.63 -21.99 -54.21
N LEU A 2 24.44 -21.73 -53.21
CA LEU A 2 23.99 -21.45 -51.83
C LEU A 2 23.75 -19.93 -51.73
N ASN A 3 22.47 -19.52 -51.67
CA ASN A 3 22.12 -18.14 -51.41
C ASN A 3 22.39 -17.87 -49.92
N GLN A 4 23.53 -17.27 -49.64
CA GLN A 4 23.81 -16.63 -48.33
C GLN A 4 23.03 -15.35 -48.25
N TRP A 5 21.87 -15.39 -47.57
CA TRP A 5 21.22 -14.18 -47.10
C TRP A 5 22.01 -13.67 -45.92
N PHE A 6 23.00 -12.79 -46.17
CA PHE A 6 23.61 -11.98 -45.13
C PHE A 6 22.56 -10.96 -44.66
N PHE A 7 21.97 -11.22 -43.50
CA PHE A 7 21.17 -10.25 -42.82
C PHE A 7 22.12 -9.18 -42.27
N VAL A 8 22.26 -8.06 -42.96
CA VAL A 8 23.02 -6.92 -42.48
C VAL A 8 22.18 -6.21 -41.43
N ILE A 9 22.38 -6.58 -40.18
CA ILE A 9 21.77 -5.84 -39.05
C ILE A 9 22.49 -4.50 -39.00
N HIS A 10 21.76 -3.41 -39.27
CA HIS A 10 22.30 -2.06 -39.17
C HIS A 10 22.55 -1.72 -37.70
N LYS A 11 23.60 -0.93 -37.43
CA LYS A 11 23.93 -0.48 -36.06
C LYS A 11 22.77 0.25 -35.38
N SER A 12 21.93 0.94 -36.14
CA SER A 12 20.70 1.57 -35.70
C SER A 12 19.67 0.56 -35.16
N ASP A 13 19.57 -0.61 -35.82
CA ASP A 13 18.60 -1.64 -35.40
C ASP A 13 19.03 -2.32 -34.09
N ILE A 14 20.33 -2.47 -33.86
CA ILE A 14 20.90 -2.97 -32.60
C ILE A 14 20.67 -1.97 -31.48
N ILE A 15 20.82 -0.65 -31.74
CA ILE A 15 20.59 0.40 -30.73
C ILE A 15 19.12 0.42 -30.32
N VAL A 16 18.19 0.39 -31.25
CA VAL A 16 16.75 0.35 -30.95
C VAL A 16 16.37 -0.91 -30.16
N LEU A 17 16.93 -2.07 -30.49
CA LEU A 17 16.68 -3.31 -29.74
C LEU A 17 17.26 -3.25 -28.33
N THR A 18 18.45 -2.68 -28.14
CA THR A 18 19.07 -2.59 -26.79
C THR A 18 18.36 -1.58 -25.91
N GLU A 19 17.89 -0.45 -26.45
CA GLU A 19 17.06 0.54 -25.73
C GLU A 19 15.73 -0.10 -25.31
N GLY A 20 15.02 -0.77 -26.20
CA GLY A 20 13.75 -1.43 -25.88
C GLY A 20 13.87 -2.55 -24.84
N ILE A 21 14.99 -3.30 -24.82
CA ILE A 21 15.26 -4.31 -23.78
C ILE A 21 15.56 -3.62 -22.44
N GLY A 22 16.32 -2.53 -22.44
CA GLY A 22 16.64 -1.75 -21.24
C GLY A 22 15.38 -1.19 -20.60
N ASP A 23 14.49 -0.59 -21.37
CA ASP A 23 13.22 -0.08 -20.92
C ASP A 23 12.33 -1.18 -20.35
N SER A 24 12.22 -2.32 -21.02
CA SER A 24 11.43 -3.46 -20.53
C SER A 24 11.97 -4.03 -19.22
N MET A 25 13.29 -4.10 -19.05
CA MET A 25 13.91 -4.57 -17.80
C MET A 25 13.68 -3.58 -16.65
N ASN A 26 13.83 -2.28 -16.91
CA ASN A 26 13.56 -1.24 -15.92
C ASN A 26 12.11 -1.32 -15.45
N ASN A 27 11.22 -1.54 -16.36
CA ASN A 27 9.80 -1.70 -16.15
C ASN A 27 9.48 -2.84 -15.19
N ILE A 28 10.06 -4.00 -15.36
CA ILE A 28 9.88 -5.15 -14.48
C ILE A 28 10.42 -4.86 -13.08
N VAL A 29 11.50 -4.10 -12.97
CA VAL A 29 12.06 -3.69 -11.67
C VAL A 29 11.08 -2.80 -10.92
N GLU A 30 10.60 -1.75 -11.55
CA GLU A 30 9.63 -0.82 -10.96
C GLU A 30 8.35 -1.53 -10.47
N ILE A 31 7.80 -2.44 -11.29
CA ILE A 31 6.63 -3.23 -10.90
C ILE A 31 6.94 -4.10 -9.66
N ARG A 32 8.12 -4.71 -9.59
CA ARG A 32 8.52 -5.52 -8.43
C ARG A 32 8.71 -4.69 -7.17
N GLU A 33 9.27 -3.49 -7.28
CA GLU A 33 9.41 -2.55 -6.17
C GLU A 33 8.05 -2.10 -5.65
N ALA A 34 7.12 -1.80 -6.55
CA ALA A 34 5.75 -1.49 -6.19
C ALA A 34 5.04 -2.68 -5.51
N ILE A 35 5.24 -3.91 -5.99
CA ILE A 35 4.69 -5.11 -5.33
C ILE A 35 5.26 -5.28 -3.92
N ASP A 36 6.57 -5.17 -3.73
CA ASP A 36 7.20 -5.29 -2.40
C ASP A 36 6.69 -4.21 -1.43
N ALA A 37 6.60 -2.97 -1.89
CA ALA A 37 6.05 -1.87 -1.11
C ALA A 37 4.57 -2.09 -0.74
N GLY A 38 3.77 -2.58 -1.69
CA GLY A 38 2.37 -2.90 -1.47
C GLY A 38 2.15 -4.06 -0.49
N GLU A 39 2.97 -5.09 -0.55
CA GLU A 39 2.93 -6.20 0.40
C GLU A 39 3.32 -5.75 1.81
N LYS A 40 4.27 -4.84 1.96
CA LYS A 40 4.61 -4.23 3.25
C LYS A 40 3.45 -3.39 3.78
N ALA A 41 2.83 -2.58 2.93
CA ALA A 41 1.65 -1.79 3.28
C ALA A 41 0.49 -2.70 3.74
N LEU A 42 0.23 -3.79 3.02
CA LEU A 42 -0.83 -4.72 3.37
C LEU A 42 -0.60 -5.40 4.72
N ARG A 43 0.64 -5.83 5.01
CA ARG A 43 0.98 -6.41 6.33
C ARG A 43 0.77 -5.42 7.47
N SER A 44 1.19 -4.16 7.32
CA SER A 44 1.00 -3.14 8.36
C SER A 44 -0.47 -2.75 8.53
N LEU A 45 -1.27 -2.76 7.47
CA LEU A 45 -2.71 -2.56 7.54
C LEU A 45 -3.41 -3.69 8.31
N TYR A 46 -3.04 -4.95 8.09
CA TYR A 46 -3.58 -6.06 8.88
C TYR A 46 -3.19 -5.96 10.36
N SER A 47 -1.96 -5.54 10.66
CA SER A 47 -1.53 -5.27 12.03
C SER A 47 -2.39 -4.19 12.70
N ALA A 48 -2.60 -3.07 12.00
CA ALA A 48 -3.44 -1.98 12.47
C ALA A 48 -4.91 -2.44 12.67
N GLN A 49 -5.45 -3.21 11.72
CA GLN A 49 -6.80 -3.78 11.82
C GLN A 49 -6.95 -4.64 13.09
N ASP A 50 -5.97 -5.49 13.39
CA ASP A 50 -6.00 -6.37 14.56
C ASP A 50 -5.97 -5.56 15.86
N LYS A 51 -5.09 -4.56 15.96
CA LYS A 51 -5.02 -3.66 17.13
C LYS A 51 -6.32 -2.87 17.33
N LEU A 52 -6.92 -2.38 16.24
CA LEU A 52 -8.21 -1.68 16.29
C LEU A 52 -9.39 -2.60 16.63
N LYS A 53 -9.35 -3.89 16.27
CA LYS A 53 -10.36 -4.88 16.71
C LYS A 53 -10.33 -5.08 18.21
N GLY A 54 -9.15 -5.17 18.80
CA GLY A 54 -8.96 -5.27 20.24
C GLY A 54 -9.56 -4.08 21.01
N ALA A 55 -9.45 -2.88 20.46
CA ALA A 55 -9.95 -1.65 21.10
C ALA A 55 -11.49 -1.57 21.23
N ARG A 56 -12.26 -2.29 20.41
CA ARG A 56 -13.73 -2.27 20.46
C ARG A 56 -14.32 -2.92 21.72
N GLY A 57 -13.65 -3.93 22.30
CA GLY A 57 -14.09 -4.63 23.52
C GLY A 57 -14.02 -3.78 24.80
N TRP A 58 -13.39 -2.63 24.75
CA TRP A 58 -13.02 -1.81 25.89
C TRP A 58 -14.08 -0.83 26.30
N GLY A 59 -14.88 -0.32 25.34
CA GLY A 59 -16.04 0.53 25.63
C GLY A 59 -17.14 -0.22 26.40
N ILE A 60 -17.21 -1.54 26.27
CA ILE A 60 -18.20 -2.36 26.96
C ILE A 60 -17.74 -2.66 28.41
N PHE A 61 -16.44 -2.74 28.65
CA PHE A 61 -15.90 -2.98 30.01
C PHE A 61 -16.06 -1.75 30.93
N ASP A 62 -16.11 -0.54 30.37
CA ASP A 62 -16.30 0.71 31.12
C ASP A 62 -17.73 0.83 31.68
N MET A 63 -18.72 0.24 30.99
CA MET A 63 -20.10 0.18 31.49
C MET A 63 -20.30 -0.80 32.67
N LEU A 64 -19.33 -1.67 32.94
CA LEU A 64 -19.41 -2.70 34.01
C LEU A 64 -18.58 -2.36 35.27
N GLY A 65 -18.12 -1.12 35.41
CA GLY A 65 -17.55 -0.63 36.67
C GLY A 65 -16.11 -1.02 36.96
N GLY A 66 -15.30 -1.27 35.94
CA GLY A 66 -13.87 -1.58 36.09
C GLY A 66 -13.03 -0.32 36.33
N GLY A 67 -12.74 -0.01 37.60
CA GLY A 67 -11.93 1.15 38.00
C GLY A 67 -10.45 1.04 37.62
N PHE A 68 -9.74 2.10 37.87
CA PHE A 68 -8.31 2.47 37.76
C PHE A 68 -7.32 1.58 36.97
N ILE A 69 -7.41 0.24 37.02
CA ILE A 69 -6.58 -0.70 36.26
C ILE A 69 -6.96 -0.71 34.76
N SER A 70 -8.23 -0.42 34.43
CA SER A 70 -8.70 -0.36 33.06
C SER A 70 -8.13 0.84 32.29
N ASP A 71 -7.84 1.97 32.94
CA ASP A 71 -7.28 3.14 32.28
C ASP A 71 -5.84 2.94 31.81
N LEU A 72 -4.98 2.32 32.62
CA LEU A 72 -3.59 2.04 32.27
C LEU A 72 -3.50 1.06 31.07
N ILE A 73 -4.34 0.05 31.09
CA ILE A 73 -4.42 -0.92 29.98
C ILE A 73 -5.01 -0.28 28.73
N LYS A 74 -6.03 0.57 28.84
CA LYS A 74 -6.62 1.34 27.74
C LYS A 74 -5.56 2.21 27.06
N HIS A 75 -4.77 2.97 27.83
CA HIS A 75 -3.71 3.81 27.29
C HIS A 75 -2.66 2.98 26.54
N SER A 76 -2.19 1.85 27.09
CA SER A 76 -1.22 0.98 26.43
C SER A 76 -1.71 0.43 25.09
N LYS A 77 -2.95 0.01 25.02
CA LYS A 77 -3.53 -0.55 23.77
C LYS A 77 -3.84 0.52 22.73
N MET A 78 -4.30 1.69 23.16
CA MET A 78 -4.49 2.82 22.28
C MET A 78 -3.15 3.27 21.68
N GLU A 79 -2.09 3.28 22.48
CA GLU A 79 -0.74 3.57 22.00
C GLU A 79 -0.26 2.52 20.99
N GLU A 80 -0.48 1.23 21.24
CA GLU A 80 -0.19 0.16 20.28
C GLU A 80 -0.97 0.33 18.97
N ALA A 81 -2.26 0.66 19.04
CA ALA A 81 -3.09 0.89 17.88
C ALA A 81 -2.59 2.12 17.09
N SER A 82 -2.28 3.23 17.79
CA SER A 82 -1.72 4.44 17.17
C SER A 82 -0.42 4.13 16.45
N LYS A 83 0.51 3.42 17.09
CA LYS A 83 1.78 3.04 16.49
C LYS A 83 1.58 2.18 15.23
N SER A 84 0.70 1.18 15.28
CA SER A 84 0.41 0.34 14.12
C SER A 84 -0.23 1.13 12.98
N MET A 85 -1.02 2.15 13.27
CA MET A 85 -1.60 3.04 12.27
C MET A 85 -0.54 3.95 11.62
N GLU A 86 0.39 4.48 12.39
CA GLU A 86 1.51 5.26 11.84
C GLU A 86 2.42 4.40 10.94
N GLU A 87 2.66 3.15 11.32
CA GLU A 87 3.39 2.19 10.47
C GLU A 87 2.62 1.91 9.17
N ALA A 88 1.30 1.70 9.25
CA ALA A 88 0.48 1.51 8.06
C ALA A 88 0.50 2.74 7.14
N LYS A 89 0.39 3.93 7.71
CA LYS A 89 0.51 5.20 6.98
C LYS A 89 1.86 5.32 6.27
N TYR A 90 2.95 5.05 6.96
CA TYR A 90 4.29 5.08 6.38
C TYR A 90 4.44 4.13 5.18
N HIS A 91 3.99 2.88 5.32
CA HIS A 91 4.08 1.90 4.24
C HIS A 91 3.14 2.20 3.07
N LEU A 92 1.95 2.76 3.32
CA LEU A 92 1.05 3.24 2.28
C LEU A 92 1.66 4.41 1.49
N GLN A 93 2.37 5.34 2.15
CA GLN A 93 3.09 6.43 1.48
C GLN A 93 4.19 5.89 0.57
N ARG A 94 4.94 4.89 1.04
CA ARG A 94 5.95 4.21 0.22
C ARG A 94 5.31 3.55 -0.99
N PHE A 95 4.25 2.77 -0.79
CA PHE A 95 3.53 2.12 -1.87
C PHE A 95 2.98 3.12 -2.90
N ARG A 96 2.41 4.23 -2.43
CA ARG A 96 1.95 5.31 -3.30
C ARG A 96 3.07 5.85 -4.18
N LYS A 97 4.27 6.04 -3.62
CA LYS A 97 5.42 6.53 -4.37
C LYS A 97 5.80 5.55 -5.48
N GLU A 98 6.00 4.28 -5.16
CA GLU A 98 6.37 3.26 -6.15
C GLU A 98 5.28 3.08 -7.22
N LEU A 99 3.99 3.19 -6.87
CA LEU A 99 2.90 3.20 -7.85
C LEU A 99 2.93 4.42 -8.78
N SER A 100 3.35 5.58 -8.28
CA SER A 100 3.52 6.77 -9.10
C SER A 100 4.63 6.59 -10.12
N ASP A 101 5.74 5.96 -9.72
CA ASP A 101 6.88 5.66 -10.59
C ASP A 101 6.47 4.66 -11.69
N VAL A 102 5.75 3.60 -11.33
CA VAL A 102 5.14 2.67 -12.30
C VAL A 102 4.19 3.39 -13.26
N ASN A 103 3.28 4.23 -12.77
CA ASN A 103 2.29 4.91 -13.60
C ASN A 103 2.89 5.97 -14.52
N GLY A 104 4.01 6.60 -14.11
CA GLY A 104 4.75 7.56 -14.93
C GLY A 104 5.47 6.93 -16.12
N ASN A 105 5.90 5.69 -15.97
CA ASN A 105 6.68 4.95 -16.97
C ASN A 105 5.82 4.04 -17.86
N PHE A 106 4.57 3.77 -17.45
CA PHE A 106 3.69 2.80 -18.12
C PHE A 106 2.30 3.34 -18.38
N ASN A 107 1.79 3.01 -19.55
CA ASN A 107 0.37 3.16 -19.87
C ASN A 107 -0.41 1.91 -19.35
N LEU A 108 -0.09 1.46 -18.13
CA LEU A 108 -0.86 0.40 -17.48
C LEU A 108 -2.21 0.99 -17.08
N GLN A 109 -3.28 0.37 -17.54
CA GLN A 109 -4.65 0.71 -17.13
C GLN A 109 -4.91 0.24 -15.68
N LEU A 110 -3.97 0.53 -14.78
CA LEU A 110 -4.17 0.34 -13.36
C LEU A 110 -5.10 1.45 -12.86
N ASN A 111 -6.08 1.11 -12.06
CA ASN A 111 -6.93 2.13 -11.41
C ASN A 111 -6.17 2.80 -10.24
N VAL A 112 -4.96 3.27 -10.56
CA VAL A 112 -4.04 3.92 -9.60
C VAL A 112 -4.61 5.26 -9.16
N GLY A 113 -5.30 6.00 -10.04
CA GLY A 113 -5.87 7.31 -9.73
C GLY A 113 -6.84 7.27 -8.55
N GLY A 114 -7.70 6.25 -8.50
CA GLY A 114 -8.62 6.06 -7.38
C GLY A 114 -7.90 5.73 -6.06
N PHE A 115 -6.79 5.00 -6.14
CA PHE A 115 -5.96 4.72 -4.96
C PHE A 115 -5.16 5.95 -4.51
N LEU A 116 -4.59 6.72 -5.42
CA LEU A 116 -3.84 7.93 -5.08
C LEU A 116 -4.73 8.95 -4.37
N SER A 117 -5.95 9.17 -4.89
CA SER A 117 -6.93 10.04 -4.23
C SER A 117 -7.38 9.51 -2.86
N PHE A 118 -7.55 8.19 -2.73
CA PHE A 118 -7.84 7.55 -1.45
C PHE A 118 -6.69 7.72 -0.47
N ALA A 119 -5.45 7.51 -0.92
CA ALA A 119 -4.27 7.65 -0.09
C ALA A 119 -4.13 9.09 0.43
N ASP A 120 -4.36 10.11 -0.41
CA ASP A 120 -4.37 11.51 0.02
C ASP A 120 -5.40 11.74 1.13
N PHE A 121 -6.64 11.28 0.92
CA PHE A 121 -7.68 11.38 1.95
C PHE A 121 -7.33 10.62 3.24
N PHE A 122 -6.74 9.42 3.12
CA PHE A 122 -6.30 8.61 4.26
C PHE A 122 -5.20 9.33 5.05
N PHE A 123 -4.28 10.01 4.37
CA PHE A 123 -3.19 10.74 5.03
C PHE A 123 -3.66 12.04 5.68
N ASP A 124 -4.54 12.79 5.03
CA ASP A 124 -5.06 14.06 5.55
C ASP A 124 -6.07 13.85 6.69
N GLY A 125 -6.89 12.79 6.60
CA GLY A 125 -7.87 12.42 7.61
C GLY A 125 -7.26 11.75 8.86
N PHE A 126 -6.00 11.34 8.78
CA PHE A 126 -5.32 10.60 9.84
C PHE A 126 -4.52 11.54 10.75
N VAL A 127 -5.22 12.43 11.44
CA VAL A 127 -4.63 13.25 12.51
C VAL A 127 -4.70 12.46 13.81
N ALA A 128 -3.68 12.62 14.68
CA ALA A 128 -3.51 11.93 15.96
C ALA A 128 -4.72 12.00 16.94
N ASP A 129 -5.73 12.81 16.62
CA ASP A 129 -6.98 12.95 17.37
C ASP A 129 -7.97 11.77 17.21
N TYR A 130 -7.65 10.74 16.41
CA TYR A 130 -8.54 9.61 16.15
C TYR A 130 -8.68 8.61 17.31
N LEU A 131 -7.93 8.79 18.39
CA LEU A 131 -7.98 7.92 19.56
C LEU A 131 -9.17 8.22 20.50
N VAL A 132 -10.06 9.11 20.12
CA VAL A 132 -11.34 9.28 20.82
C VAL A 132 -12.28 8.15 20.41
N GLN A 133 -12.92 7.52 21.36
CA GLN A 133 -13.74 6.30 21.23
C GLN A 133 -14.77 6.32 20.08
N SER A 134 -15.30 7.49 19.73
CA SER A 134 -16.22 7.68 18.60
C SER A 134 -15.57 7.51 17.22
N LYS A 135 -14.26 7.61 17.14
CA LYS A 135 -13.48 7.57 15.87
C LYS A 135 -12.84 6.21 15.57
N ILE A 136 -12.76 5.28 16.53
CA ILE A 136 -12.19 3.92 16.32
C ILE A 136 -12.97 3.16 15.25
N SER A 137 -14.28 3.30 15.21
CA SER A 137 -15.10 2.63 14.17
C SER A 137 -14.85 3.19 12.79
N GLU A 138 -14.59 4.49 12.67
CA GLU A 138 -14.21 5.13 11.41
C GLU A 138 -12.82 4.72 10.97
N ALA A 139 -11.84 4.73 11.88
CA ALA A 139 -10.48 4.26 11.61
C ALA A 139 -10.47 2.80 11.10
N ARG A 140 -11.26 1.92 11.72
CA ARG A 140 -11.41 0.53 11.26
C ARG A 140 -11.94 0.45 9.84
N ARG A 141 -13.02 1.18 9.53
CA ARG A 141 -13.59 1.21 8.19
C ARG A 141 -12.56 1.67 7.15
N GLN A 142 -11.80 2.71 7.47
CA GLN A 142 -10.75 3.21 6.58
C GLN A 142 -9.63 2.20 6.36
N VAL A 143 -9.22 1.47 7.40
CA VAL A 143 -8.24 0.39 7.28
C VAL A 143 -8.78 -0.77 6.44
N ASP A 144 -10.03 -1.17 6.64
CA ASP A 144 -10.68 -2.21 5.85
C ASP A 144 -10.76 -1.82 4.36
N ASP A 145 -11.12 -0.58 4.07
CA ASP A 145 -11.15 -0.03 2.71
C ASP A 145 -9.74 0.01 2.08
N ALA A 146 -8.72 0.39 2.87
CA ALA A 146 -7.33 0.39 2.42
C ALA A 146 -6.85 -1.01 2.05
N ILE A 147 -7.14 -2.01 2.89
CA ILE A 147 -6.79 -3.42 2.63
C ILE A 147 -7.37 -3.87 1.30
N VAL A 148 -8.65 -3.60 1.05
CA VAL A 148 -9.31 -3.99 -0.22
C VAL A 148 -8.65 -3.33 -1.43
N LYS A 149 -8.36 -2.02 -1.34
CA LYS A 149 -7.75 -1.28 -2.44
C LYS A 149 -6.32 -1.74 -2.73
N VAL A 150 -5.49 -1.88 -1.69
CA VAL A 150 -4.10 -2.34 -1.82
C VAL A 150 -4.06 -3.76 -2.39
N SER A 151 -4.91 -4.67 -1.89
CA SER A 151 -4.98 -6.05 -2.39
C SER A 151 -5.31 -6.11 -3.87
N ARG A 152 -6.28 -5.32 -4.33
CA ARG A 152 -6.68 -5.26 -5.74
C ARG A 152 -5.54 -4.77 -6.64
N ILE A 153 -4.84 -3.71 -6.24
CA ILE A 153 -3.71 -3.19 -7.01
C ILE A 153 -2.57 -4.20 -7.05
N LEU A 154 -2.30 -4.89 -5.93
CA LEU A 154 -1.28 -5.96 -5.90
C LEU A 154 -1.61 -7.09 -6.87
N GLU A 155 -2.88 -7.49 -6.99
CA GLU A 155 -3.31 -8.49 -7.98
C GLU A 155 -3.10 -7.99 -9.41
N ASP A 156 -3.39 -6.71 -9.68
CA ASP A 156 -3.20 -6.11 -10.99
C ASP A 156 -1.71 -6.02 -11.35
N LEU A 157 -0.85 -5.57 -10.42
CA LEU A 157 0.60 -5.53 -10.60
C LEU A 157 1.20 -6.93 -10.85
N LYS A 158 0.77 -7.93 -10.09
CA LYS A 158 1.24 -9.32 -10.26
C LYS A 158 0.81 -9.94 -11.60
N ARG A 159 -0.29 -9.48 -12.17
CA ARG A 159 -0.73 -9.90 -13.52
C ARG A 159 0.05 -9.21 -14.64
N ALA A 160 0.68 -8.08 -14.35
CA ALA A 160 1.47 -7.33 -15.31
C ALA A 160 2.93 -7.81 -15.43
N LEU A 161 3.40 -8.68 -14.51
CA LEU A 161 4.70 -9.36 -14.56
C LEU A 161 4.65 -10.61 -15.45
#